data_a7a58c516ecb6976978a6ef8ef5ec10c
#
_entry.id   a7a58c516ecb6976978a6ef8ef5ec10c
#
_cell.length_a   1.000
_cell.length_b   1.000
_cell.length_c   1.000
_cell.angle_alpha   90.00
_cell.angle_beta   90.00
_cell.angle_gamma   90.00
#
_symmetry.space_group_name_H-M   'P 1'
#
loop_
_entity.id
_entity.type
_entity.pdbx_description
1 polymer ?
#
loop_
_entity_poly.entity_id
_entity_poly.type
_entity_poly.pdbx_seq_one_letter_code
_entity_poly.pdbx_strand_id
1 'polypeptide(L)'
;MAHPSSNGQVERANAEVLRGLKMKTFDRLKASGTGWVDQVPSVLWSLRTTASRATGGTPFPLVYGAQAVLPTELKYGYPRVRTYDEDSQRAQRIDDVNFLEEIRCRAAVRSARY
;
A
#
# COMPACT_ATOMS: atom_id res chain seq x y z
N MET A 1 21.41 -2.85 -19.23
CA MET A 1 22.27 -2.57 -18.06
C MET A 1 21.41 -1.96 -16.95
N ALA A 2 21.50 -2.51 -15.78
CA ALA A 2 20.72 -2.03 -14.64
C ALA A 2 21.29 -0.73 -14.09
N HIS A 3 20.43 0.22 -13.79
CA HIS A 3 20.84 1.47 -13.14
C HIS A 3 21.02 1.24 -11.63
N PRO A 4 22.16 1.64 -11.03
CA PRO A 4 22.40 1.40 -9.60
C PRO A 4 21.33 1.95 -8.66
N SER A 5 20.75 3.12 -8.99
CA SER A 5 19.67 3.70 -8.18
C SER A 5 18.38 2.87 -8.24
N SER A 6 18.02 2.36 -9.40
CA SER A 6 16.87 1.47 -9.57
C SER A 6 17.07 0.15 -8.84
N ASN A 7 18.27 -0.41 -8.91
CA ASN A 7 18.61 -1.63 -8.19
C ASN A 7 18.54 -1.43 -6.67
N GLY A 8 19.03 -0.29 -6.17
CA GLY A 8 18.95 0.03 -4.74
C GLY A 8 17.52 0.13 -4.23
N GLN A 9 16.60 0.70 -5.02
CA GLN A 9 15.19 0.77 -4.67
C GLN A 9 14.53 -0.62 -4.66
N VAL A 10 14.84 -1.46 -5.65
CA VAL A 10 14.32 -2.84 -5.71
C VAL A 10 14.86 -3.67 -4.55
N GLU A 11 16.15 -3.55 -4.24
CA GLU A 11 16.75 -4.25 -3.10
C GLU A 11 16.10 -3.85 -1.78
N ARG A 12 15.83 -2.56 -1.60
CA ARG A 12 15.14 -2.05 -0.40
C ARG A 12 13.72 -2.59 -0.31
N ALA A 13 12.98 -2.58 -1.42
CA ALA A 13 11.63 -3.13 -1.47
C ALA A 13 11.63 -4.64 -1.16
N ASN A 14 12.56 -5.39 -1.74
CA ASN A 14 12.71 -6.82 -1.47
C ASN A 14 13.04 -7.09 0.00
N ALA A 15 13.88 -6.26 0.62
CA ALA A 15 14.21 -6.38 2.04
C ALA A 15 12.97 -6.16 2.92
N GLU A 16 12.11 -5.20 2.59
CA GLU A 16 10.87 -4.96 3.31
C GLU A 16 9.89 -6.12 3.16
N VAL A 17 9.75 -6.67 1.96
CA VAL A 17 8.91 -7.85 1.70
C VAL A 17 9.42 -9.04 2.50
N LEU A 18 10.73 -9.30 2.46
CA LEU A 18 11.34 -10.40 3.18
C LEU A 18 11.15 -10.26 4.69
N ARG A 19 11.32 -9.05 5.22
CA ARG A 19 11.08 -8.79 6.65
C ARG A 19 9.63 -9.08 7.03
N GLY A 20 8.67 -8.64 6.22
CA GLY A 20 7.26 -8.93 6.44
C GLY A 20 6.94 -10.42 6.40
N LEU A 21 7.54 -11.15 5.46
CA LEU A 21 7.38 -12.60 5.35
C LEU A 21 7.95 -13.31 6.58
N LYS A 22 9.13 -12.93 7.05
CA LYS A 22 9.73 -13.51 8.25
C LYS A 22 8.86 -13.31 9.48
N MET A 23 8.28 -12.13 9.65
CA MET A 23 7.40 -11.83 10.77
C MET A 23 6.11 -12.66 10.74
N LYS A 24 5.52 -12.85 9.56
CA LYS A 24 4.25 -13.57 9.42
C LYS A 24 4.39 -15.07 9.39
N THR A 25 5.50 -15.59 8.88
CA THR A 25 5.65 -17.02 8.62
C THR A 25 6.55 -17.75 9.61
N PHE A 26 7.21 -17.00 10.51
CA PHE A 26 8.18 -17.60 11.44
C PHE A 26 7.57 -18.76 12.23
N ASP A 27 6.40 -18.55 12.84
CA ASP A 27 5.72 -19.58 13.61
C ASP A 27 5.02 -20.59 12.74
N ARG A 28 4.47 -20.17 11.60
CA ARG A 28 3.71 -21.03 10.70
C ARG A 28 4.60 -21.93 9.83
N LEU A 29 5.80 -21.46 9.45
CA LEU A 29 6.76 -22.27 8.73
C LEU A 29 7.21 -23.49 9.55
N LYS A 30 7.33 -23.34 10.86
CA LYS A 30 7.60 -24.44 11.77
C LYS A 30 6.47 -25.47 11.79
N ALA A 31 5.23 -25.02 11.61
CA ALA A 31 4.06 -25.87 11.69
C ALA A 31 3.74 -26.58 10.38
N SER A 32 3.93 -25.93 9.20
CA SER A 32 3.46 -26.47 7.92
C SER A 32 4.54 -26.56 6.83
N GLY A 33 5.68 -25.92 6.98
CA GLY A 33 6.80 -25.98 6.03
C GLY A 33 6.61 -25.37 4.65
N THR A 34 5.40 -24.88 4.30
CA THR A 34 5.06 -24.45 2.93
C THR A 34 4.30 -23.13 2.85
N GLY A 35 4.28 -22.33 3.90
CA GLY A 35 3.33 -21.23 3.99
C GLY A 35 3.78 -19.88 3.45
N TRP A 36 5.03 -19.68 3.04
CA TRP A 36 5.52 -18.35 2.71
C TRP A 36 4.88 -17.77 1.44
N VAL A 37 4.64 -18.60 0.42
CA VAL A 37 4.01 -18.15 -0.83
C VAL A 37 2.61 -17.61 -0.58
N ASP A 38 1.85 -18.29 0.26
CA ASP A 38 0.48 -17.88 0.62
C ASP A 38 0.45 -16.57 1.40
N GLN A 39 1.55 -16.21 2.06
CA GLN A 39 1.66 -14.99 2.85
C GLN A 39 2.07 -13.76 2.00
N VAL A 40 2.61 -13.95 0.80
CA VAL A 40 3.09 -12.84 -0.04
C VAL A 40 1.98 -11.81 -0.32
N PRO A 41 0.77 -12.18 -0.76
CA PRO A 41 -0.28 -11.18 -0.99
C PRO A 41 -0.62 -10.36 0.26
N SER A 42 -0.65 -10.99 1.41
CA SER A 42 -0.94 -10.34 2.70
C SER A 42 0.17 -9.35 3.08
N VAL A 43 1.42 -9.71 2.88
CA VAL A 43 2.57 -8.83 3.16
C VAL A 43 2.55 -7.64 2.22
N LEU A 44 2.33 -7.85 0.92
CA LEU A 44 2.24 -6.78 -0.07
C LEU A 44 1.10 -5.81 0.24
N TRP A 45 -0.05 -6.34 0.62
CA TRP A 45 -1.19 -5.52 1.05
C TRP A 45 -0.83 -4.66 2.25
N SER A 46 -0.19 -5.25 3.26
CA SER A 46 0.25 -4.52 4.45
C SER A 46 1.19 -3.37 4.10
N LEU A 47 2.16 -3.61 3.21
CA LEU A 47 3.11 -2.57 2.78
C LEU A 47 2.40 -1.45 2.00
N ARG A 48 1.43 -1.78 1.16
CA ARG A 48 0.66 -0.80 0.38
C ARG A 48 -0.24 0.08 1.24
N THR A 49 -0.69 -0.43 2.38
CA THR A 49 -1.65 0.24 3.26
C THR A 49 -1.05 0.74 4.57
N THR A 50 0.26 0.59 4.77
CA THR A 50 0.96 1.10 5.96
C THR A 50 1.56 2.47 5.64
N ALA A 51 1.36 3.44 6.54
CA ALA A 51 1.89 4.78 6.38
C ALA A 51 3.41 4.80 6.36
N SER A 52 3.98 5.54 5.43
CA SER A 52 5.42 5.77 5.33
C SER A 52 5.77 7.10 5.97
N ARG A 53 6.80 7.13 6.81
CA ARG A 53 7.33 8.37 7.38
C ARG A 53 7.90 9.29 6.31
N ALA A 54 8.48 8.71 5.27
CA ALA A 54 9.10 9.48 4.19
C ALA A 54 8.07 10.29 3.39
N THR A 55 6.93 9.70 3.05
CA THR A 55 5.90 10.34 2.24
C THR A 55 4.78 10.98 3.06
N GLY A 56 4.63 10.57 4.31
CA GLY A 56 3.57 11.06 5.20
C GLY A 56 2.21 10.41 4.99
N GLY A 57 2.12 9.39 4.16
CA GLY A 57 0.88 8.67 3.88
C GLY A 57 1.14 7.25 3.45
N THR A 58 0.07 6.54 3.09
CA THR A 58 0.17 5.17 2.59
C THR A 58 0.48 5.15 1.09
N PRO A 59 1.20 4.13 0.58
CA PRO A 59 1.48 4.03 -0.85
C PRO A 59 0.25 3.83 -1.74
N PHE A 60 -0.79 3.19 -1.25
CA PHE A 60 -1.94 2.78 -2.07
C PHE A 60 -2.60 3.97 -2.81
N PRO A 61 -2.98 5.09 -2.13
CA PRO A 61 -3.60 6.21 -2.84
C PRO A 61 -2.66 6.90 -3.83
N LEU A 62 -1.35 6.90 -3.57
CA LEU A 62 -0.37 7.52 -4.46
C LEU A 62 -0.26 6.77 -5.79
N VAL A 63 -0.46 5.46 -5.78
CA VAL A 63 -0.39 4.61 -6.96
C VAL A 63 -1.72 4.55 -7.68
N TYR A 64 -2.79 4.27 -6.95
CA TYR A 64 -4.12 4.01 -7.52
C TYR A 64 -5.03 5.24 -7.58
N GLY A 65 -4.68 6.32 -6.91
CA GLY A 65 -5.46 7.55 -6.91
C GLY A 65 -6.69 7.55 -6.01
N ALA A 66 -6.91 6.46 -5.25
CA ALA A 66 -8.05 6.33 -4.34
C ALA A 66 -7.65 5.54 -3.11
N GLN A 67 -8.34 5.75 -2.01
CA GLN A 67 -8.11 5.02 -0.77
C GLN A 67 -8.50 3.56 -0.90
N ALA A 68 -7.70 2.69 -0.29
CA ALA A 68 -8.03 1.27 -0.20
C ALA A 68 -9.26 1.04 0.69
N VAL A 69 -10.07 0.05 0.32
CA VAL A 69 -11.13 -0.45 1.20
C VAL A 69 -10.57 -1.60 2.02
N LEU A 70 -10.49 -1.41 3.33
CA LEU A 70 -9.95 -2.42 4.23
C LEU A 70 -11.01 -3.50 4.52
N PRO A 71 -10.59 -4.75 4.77
CA PRO A 71 -11.53 -5.80 5.17
C PRO A 71 -12.38 -5.45 6.39
N THR A 72 -11.83 -4.68 7.33
CA THR A 72 -12.56 -4.21 8.51
C THR A 72 -13.67 -3.23 8.15
N GLU A 73 -13.47 -2.39 7.13
CA GLU A 73 -14.52 -1.47 6.67
C GLU A 73 -15.72 -2.23 6.09
N LEU A 74 -15.45 -3.31 5.35
CA LEU A 74 -16.50 -4.17 4.81
C LEU A 74 -17.21 -4.93 5.93
N LYS A 75 -16.45 -5.49 6.87
CA LYS A 75 -16.99 -6.30 7.98
C LYS A 75 -17.90 -5.49 8.90
N TYR A 76 -17.52 -4.27 9.24
CA TYR A 76 -18.25 -3.42 10.19
C TYR A 76 -19.19 -2.43 9.50
N GLY A 77 -19.25 -2.43 8.17
CA GLY A 77 -20.17 -1.61 7.42
C GLY A 77 -19.95 -0.11 7.61
N TYR A 78 -18.72 0.37 7.50
CA TYR A 78 -18.41 1.77 7.65
C TYR A 78 -19.18 2.64 6.62
N PRO A 79 -19.52 3.89 6.96
CA PRO A 79 -20.40 4.72 6.13
C PRO A 79 -19.97 4.83 4.67
N ARG A 80 -18.69 4.93 4.41
CA ARG A 80 -18.14 5.07 3.05
C ARG A 80 -18.43 3.83 2.16
N VAL A 81 -18.61 2.65 2.77
CA VAL A 81 -18.99 1.42 2.07
C VAL A 81 -20.51 1.27 2.01
N ARG A 82 -21.19 1.58 3.11
CA ARG A 82 -22.66 1.44 3.23
C ARG A 82 -23.41 2.39 2.33
N THR A 83 -22.90 3.60 2.14
CA THR A 83 -23.51 4.66 1.34
C THR A 83 -22.92 4.74 -0.06
N TYR A 84 -22.34 3.65 -0.55
CA TYR A 84 -21.78 3.60 -1.88
C TYR A 84 -22.86 3.90 -2.93
N ASP A 85 -22.56 4.88 -3.78
CA ASP A 85 -23.36 5.25 -4.93
C ASP A 85 -22.41 5.45 -6.12
N GLU A 86 -22.71 4.79 -7.25
CA GLU A 86 -21.82 4.79 -8.41
C GLU A 86 -21.62 6.17 -9.01
N ASP A 87 -22.68 6.98 -9.07
CA ASP A 87 -22.59 8.33 -9.63
C ASP A 87 -21.77 9.25 -8.74
N SER A 88 -21.96 9.19 -7.42
CA SER A 88 -21.13 9.91 -6.45
C SER A 88 -19.68 9.48 -6.49
N GLN A 89 -19.42 8.19 -6.66
CA GLN A 89 -18.06 7.66 -6.79
C GLN A 89 -17.39 8.12 -8.07
N ARG A 90 -18.14 8.22 -9.16
CA ARG A 90 -17.62 8.71 -10.44
C ARG A 90 -17.19 10.18 -10.33
N ALA A 91 -18.03 11.01 -9.70
CA ALA A 91 -17.68 12.41 -9.40
C ALA A 91 -16.46 12.51 -8.48
N GLN A 92 -16.41 11.68 -7.43
CA GLN A 92 -15.28 11.66 -6.49
C GLN A 92 -13.97 11.24 -7.19
N ARG A 93 -14.01 10.29 -8.11
CA ARG A 93 -12.84 9.86 -8.89
C ARG A 93 -12.28 10.98 -9.75
N ILE A 94 -13.15 11.82 -10.32
CA ILE A 94 -12.71 12.98 -11.12
C ILE A 94 -11.97 13.96 -10.21
N ASP A 95 -12.50 14.24 -9.03
CA ASP A 95 -11.85 15.09 -8.04
C ASP A 95 -10.53 14.50 -7.56
N ASP A 96 -10.50 13.21 -7.28
CA ASP A 96 -9.29 12.50 -6.84
C ASP A 96 -8.19 12.59 -7.90
N VAL A 97 -8.53 12.44 -9.18
CA VAL A 97 -7.56 12.58 -10.28
C VAL A 97 -7.03 14.01 -10.37
N ASN A 98 -7.89 15.01 -10.20
CA ASN A 98 -7.49 16.42 -10.25
C ASN A 98 -6.51 16.78 -9.12
N PHE A 99 -6.64 16.17 -7.94
CA PHE A 99 -5.76 16.42 -6.80
C PHE A 99 -4.58 15.45 -6.71
N LEU A 100 -4.55 14.41 -7.52
CA LEU A 100 -3.54 13.34 -7.43
C LEU A 100 -2.12 13.87 -7.64
N GLU A 101 -1.91 14.73 -8.62
CA GLU A 101 -0.60 15.35 -8.87
C GLU A 101 -0.11 16.17 -7.69
N GLU A 102 -1.00 16.92 -7.05
CA GLU A 102 -0.66 17.69 -5.87
C GLU A 102 -0.24 16.78 -4.70
N ILE A 103 -0.98 15.70 -4.48
CA ILE A 103 -0.68 14.73 -3.42
C ILE A 103 0.67 14.06 -3.68
N ARG A 104 0.94 13.68 -4.92
CA ARG A 104 2.22 13.10 -5.33
C ARG A 104 3.37 14.07 -5.18
N CYS A 105 3.18 15.33 -5.53
CA CYS A 105 4.19 16.37 -5.35
C CYS A 105 4.51 16.60 -3.87
N ARG A 106 3.52 16.65 -3.00
CA ARG A 106 3.73 16.76 -1.55
C ARG A 106 4.51 15.58 -1.00
N ALA A 107 4.15 14.37 -1.43
CA ALA A 107 4.86 13.16 -1.01
C ALA A 107 6.32 13.19 -1.46
N ALA A 108 6.58 13.61 -2.70
CA ALA A 108 7.94 13.72 -3.23
C ALA A 108 8.78 14.75 -2.47
N VAL A 109 8.23 15.93 -2.18
CA VAL A 109 8.91 16.97 -1.41
C VAL A 109 9.23 16.49 0.00
N ARG A 110 8.27 15.86 0.66
CA ARG A 110 8.47 15.30 2.00
C ARG A 110 9.54 14.21 1.99
N SER A 111 9.50 13.32 1.00
CA SER A 111 10.48 12.25 0.85
C SER A 111 11.89 12.80 0.65
N ALA A 112 12.04 13.88 -0.12
CA ALA A 112 13.34 14.53 -0.35
C ALA A 112 13.94 15.16 0.91
N ARG A 113 13.08 15.58 1.85
CA ARG A 113 13.51 16.15 3.14
C ARG A 113 13.78 15.08 4.21
N TYR A 114 13.25 13.92 4.01
CA TYR A 114 13.40 12.81 4.96
C TYR A 114 14.80 12.20 4.89
#